data_0386618444ace65ed45c494d63d106ef
#
_entry.id   0386618444ace65ed45c494d63d106ef
#
_cell.length_a   1.000
_cell.length_b   1.000
_cell.length_c   1.000
_cell.angle_alpha   90.00
_cell.angle_beta   90.00
_cell.angle_gamma   90.00
#
_symmetry.space_group_name_H-M   'P 1'
#
loop_
_entity.id
_entity.type
_entity.pdbx_description
1 polymer ?
#
loop_
_entity_poly.entity_id
_entity_poly.type
_entity_poly.pdbx_seq_one_letter_code
_entity_poly.pdbx_strand_id
1 'polypeptide(L)'
;MEDKESLKLQVLTASRQLFMSKGYENVGMREIVAAVGQQPTQVYRLKLSKSDILAELILDLNNKQIAQLPKVLSKIKDGSILEKIVKYIEIQYKFDIENIELRKVGAVHGWSWSAKYESKNFEQILKLMQPIAQWMNEEGLDDVNSRCVGIFSLYYVGFRGAVINNFSAAECLAAIKPSLIYFVK
;
A
#
# COMPACT_ATOMS: atom_id res chain seq x y z
N MET A 1 -8.10 27.95 -4.65
CA MET A 1 -7.60 26.72 -4.00
C MET A 1 -8.36 25.50 -4.47
N GLU A 2 -9.67 25.58 -4.55
CA GLU A 2 -10.58 24.50 -4.99
C GLU A 2 -10.27 23.97 -6.41
N ASP A 3 -9.91 24.86 -7.33
CA ASP A 3 -9.57 24.53 -8.73
C ASP A 3 -8.27 23.68 -8.84
N LYS A 4 -7.26 23.94 -8.00
CA LYS A 4 -5.97 23.19 -8.04
C LYS A 4 -6.11 21.77 -7.51
N GLU A 5 -6.90 21.55 -6.46
CA GLU A 5 -7.13 20.22 -5.88
C GLU A 5 -8.00 19.37 -6.81
N SER A 6 -9.04 19.97 -7.38
CA SER A 6 -9.88 19.33 -8.42
C SER A 6 -9.06 18.89 -9.62
N LEU A 7 -8.18 19.76 -10.14
CA LEU A 7 -7.30 19.42 -11.25
C LEU A 7 -6.31 18.31 -10.90
N LYS A 8 -5.74 18.32 -9.68
CA LYS A 8 -4.87 17.25 -9.20
C LYS A 8 -5.62 15.91 -9.20
N LEU A 9 -6.86 15.89 -8.70
CA LEU A 9 -7.68 14.68 -8.69
C LEU A 9 -7.95 14.15 -10.10
N GLN A 10 -8.24 15.04 -11.07
CA GLN A 10 -8.41 14.67 -12.48
C GLN A 10 -7.13 14.04 -13.05
N VAL A 11 -5.96 14.63 -12.77
CA VAL A 11 -4.65 14.07 -13.19
C VAL A 11 -4.43 12.68 -12.58
N LEU A 12 -4.66 12.50 -11.29
CA LEU A 12 -4.51 11.21 -10.63
C LEU A 12 -5.46 10.16 -11.21
N THR A 13 -6.72 10.53 -11.46
CA THR A 13 -7.72 9.63 -12.03
C THR A 13 -7.35 9.18 -13.44
N ALA A 14 -7.01 10.13 -14.32
CA ALA A 14 -6.57 9.82 -15.68
C ALA A 14 -5.29 8.98 -15.71
N SER A 15 -4.31 9.31 -14.85
CA SER A 15 -3.06 8.56 -14.75
C SER A 15 -3.28 7.14 -14.27
N ARG A 16 -4.15 6.92 -13.27
CA ARG A 16 -4.50 5.58 -12.81
C ARG A 16 -5.08 4.74 -13.94
N GLN A 17 -6.02 5.28 -14.71
CA GLN A 17 -6.61 4.58 -15.85
C GLN A 17 -5.56 4.20 -16.90
N LEU A 18 -4.67 5.13 -17.23
CA LEU A 18 -3.60 4.90 -18.19
C LEU A 18 -2.60 3.85 -17.69
N PHE A 19 -2.16 3.93 -16.43
CA PHE A 19 -1.24 2.96 -15.85
C PHE A 19 -1.84 1.55 -15.80
N MET A 20 -3.14 1.43 -15.52
CA MET A 20 -3.84 0.14 -15.50
C MET A 20 -4.06 -0.45 -16.90
N SER A 21 -4.33 0.38 -17.90
CA SER A 21 -4.65 -0.10 -19.27
C SER A 21 -3.43 -0.33 -20.16
N LYS A 22 -2.36 0.48 -19.98
CA LYS A 22 -1.17 0.45 -20.86
C LYS A 22 0.11 0.04 -20.15
N GLY A 23 0.08 -0.05 -18.82
CA GLY A 23 1.27 -0.24 -17.98
C GLY A 23 2.00 1.08 -17.72
N TYR A 24 2.55 1.20 -16.51
CA TYR A 24 3.24 2.41 -16.06
C TYR A 24 4.38 2.83 -17.00
N GLU A 25 5.22 1.89 -17.46
CA GLU A 25 6.38 2.21 -18.27
C GLU A 25 6.01 2.85 -19.62
N ASN A 26 4.90 2.43 -20.19
CA ASN A 26 4.46 2.86 -21.52
C ASN A 26 3.72 4.20 -21.53
N VAL A 27 3.45 4.79 -20.37
CA VAL A 27 2.71 6.06 -20.23
C VAL A 27 3.66 7.22 -20.00
N GLY A 28 3.59 8.25 -20.82
CA GLY A 28 4.36 9.49 -20.67
C GLY A 28 3.52 10.65 -20.13
N MET A 29 4.19 11.69 -19.58
CA MET A 29 3.50 12.89 -19.09
C MET A 29 2.64 13.58 -20.15
N ARG A 30 3.07 13.58 -21.43
CA ARG A 30 2.27 14.17 -22.53
C ARG A 30 0.93 13.45 -22.70
N GLU A 31 0.92 12.14 -22.53
CA GLU A 31 -0.28 11.32 -22.65
C GLU A 31 -1.23 11.54 -21.45
N ILE A 32 -0.66 11.67 -20.25
CA ILE A 32 -1.44 12.03 -19.04
C ILE A 32 -2.12 13.39 -19.25
N VAL A 33 -1.36 14.39 -19.70
CA VAL A 33 -1.88 15.74 -19.98
C VAL A 33 -3.01 15.71 -21.01
N ALA A 34 -2.84 14.95 -22.08
CA ALA A 34 -3.87 14.80 -23.12
C ALA A 34 -5.15 14.11 -22.57
N ALA A 35 -4.98 13.10 -21.71
CA ALA A 35 -6.11 12.36 -21.12
C ALA A 35 -6.92 13.18 -20.11
N VAL A 36 -6.30 14.18 -19.47
CA VAL A 36 -7.00 15.09 -18.53
C VAL A 36 -7.98 16.02 -19.26
N GLY A 37 -7.75 16.33 -20.53
CA GLY A 37 -8.61 17.20 -21.33
C GLY A 37 -8.59 18.68 -20.92
N GLN A 38 -7.61 19.08 -20.10
CA GLN A 38 -7.42 20.46 -19.65
C GLN A 38 -6.26 21.13 -20.41
N GLN A 39 -6.16 22.45 -20.29
CA GLN A 39 -5.03 23.18 -20.87
C GLN A 39 -3.69 22.64 -20.35
N PRO A 40 -2.74 22.25 -21.21
CA PRO A 40 -1.45 21.65 -20.78
C PRO A 40 -0.71 22.49 -19.74
N THR A 41 -0.76 23.82 -19.88
CA THR A 41 -0.13 24.76 -18.95
C THR A 41 -0.68 24.67 -17.54
N GLN A 42 -1.97 24.37 -17.38
CA GLN A 42 -2.59 24.18 -16.06
C GLN A 42 -2.09 22.89 -15.40
N VAL A 43 -2.03 21.79 -16.16
CA VAL A 43 -1.54 20.51 -15.66
C VAL A 43 -0.07 20.61 -15.23
N TYR A 44 0.78 21.24 -16.05
CA TYR A 44 2.19 21.44 -15.71
C TYR A 44 2.42 22.37 -14.50
N ARG A 45 1.49 23.28 -14.19
CA ARG A 45 1.54 24.10 -12.96
C ARG A 45 1.41 23.28 -11.68
N LEU A 46 0.91 22.06 -11.73
CA LEU A 46 0.91 21.14 -10.57
C LEU A 46 2.33 20.72 -10.19
N LYS A 47 3.30 20.81 -11.10
CA LYS A 47 4.71 20.39 -10.91
C LYS A 47 4.85 18.94 -10.43
N LEU A 48 3.99 18.06 -10.93
CA LEU A 48 4.04 16.63 -10.67
C LEU A 48 4.78 15.92 -11.80
N SER A 49 5.79 15.16 -11.48
CA SER A 49 6.40 14.17 -12.38
C SER A 49 5.52 12.91 -12.44
N LYS A 50 5.79 12.01 -13.39
CA LYS A 50 5.12 10.70 -13.45
C LYS A 50 5.37 9.88 -12.16
N SER A 51 6.57 9.98 -11.59
CA SER A 51 6.90 9.33 -10.32
C SER A 51 6.13 9.94 -9.14
N ASP A 52 5.95 11.27 -9.09
CA ASP A 52 5.12 11.92 -8.07
C ASP A 52 3.66 11.49 -8.15
N ILE A 53 3.13 11.38 -9.37
CA ILE A 53 1.77 10.89 -9.61
C ILE A 53 1.60 9.47 -9.10
N LEU A 54 2.56 8.58 -9.39
CA LEU A 54 2.53 7.21 -8.88
C LEU A 54 2.57 7.19 -7.35
N ALA A 55 3.46 7.98 -6.74
CA ALA A 55 3.54 8.08 -5.28
C ALA A 55 2.22 8.56 -4.66
N GLU A 56 1.60 9.60 -5.22
CA GLU A 56 0.29 10.09 -4.77
C GLU A 56 -0.81 9.00 -4.90
N LEU A 57 -0.80 8.21 -5.97
CA LEU A 57 -1.75 7.10 -6.15
C LEU A 57 -1.55 5.99 -5.10
N ILE A 58 -0.31 5.67 -4.74
CA ILE A 58 -0.01 4.69 -3.69
C ILE A 58 -0.42 5.24 -2.31
N LEU A 59 -0.13 6.52 -2.03
CA LEU A 59 -0.55 7.14 -0.78
C LEU A 59 -2.09 7.19 -0.64
N ASP A 60 -2.82 7.45 -1.73
CA ASP A 60 -4.27 7.38 -1.75
C ASP A 60 -4.78 5.95 -1.47
N LEU A 61 -4.13 4.96 -2.07
CA LEU A 61 -4.45 3.56 -1.85
C LEU A 61 -4.22 3.15 -0.38
N ASN A 62 -3.10 3.56 0.21
CA ASN A 62 -2.81 3.33 1.62
C ASN A 62 -3.84 4.02 2.52
N ASN A 63 -4.25 5.25 2.20
CA ASN A 63 -5.29 5.94 2.96
C ASN A 63 -6.64 5.20 2.93
N LYS A 64 -7.01 4.63 1.78
CA LYS A 64 -8.21 3.79 1.65
C LYS A 64 -8.10 2.53 2.51
N GLN A 65 -6.94 1.91 2.56
CA GLN A 65 -6.67 0.74 3.40
C GLN A 65 -6.75 1.10 4.89
N ILE A 66 -6.11 2.20 5.30
CA ILE A 66 -6.16 2.72 6.68
C ILE A 66 -7.61 3.06 7.09
N ALA A 67 -8.38 3.70 6.23
CA ALA A 67 -9.77 4.03 6.51
C ALA A 67 -10.66 2.79 6.76
N GLN A 68 -10.26 1.62 6.28
CA GLN A 68 -10.96 0.36 6.53
C GLN A 68 -10.58 -0.30 7.87
N LEU A 69 -9.50 0.14 8.55
CA LEU A 69 -9.02 -0.49 9.79
C LEU A 69 -10.10 -0.67 10.86
N PRO A 70 -10.95 0.32 11.20
CA PRO A 70 -11.99 0.11 12.21
C PRO A 70 -12.92 -1.06 11.87
N LYS A 71 -13.31 -1.20 10.60
CA LYS A 71 -14.14 -2.31 10.12
C LYS A 71 -13.39 -3.64 10.12
N VAL A 72 -12.10 -3.63 9.81
CA VAL A 72 -11.24 -4.83 9.84
C VAL A 72 -11.10 -5.30 11.28
N LEU A 73 -10.73 -4.42 12.20
CA LEU A 73 -10.49 -4.73 13.60
C LEU A 73 -11.75 -5.22 14.33
N SER A 74 -12.93 -4.68 13.95
CA SER A 74 -14.21 -5.16 14.51
C SER A 74 -14.49 -6.64 14.23
N LYS A 75 -13.84 -7.24 13.24
CA LYS A 75 -13.94 -8.66 12.86
C LYS A 75 -12.87 -9.54 13.54
N ILE A 76 -11.91 -8.94 14.26
CA ILE A 76 -10.78 -9.61 14.89
C ILE A 76 -10.85 -9.33 16.38
N LYS A 77 -11.81 -9.96 17.09
CA LYS A 77 -12.05 -9.70 18.51
C LYS A 77 -11.35 -10.70 19.41
N ASP A 78 -11.46 -11.99 19.08
CA ASP A 78 -11.06 -13.11 19.92
C ASP A 78 -9.95 -13.94 19.27
N GLY A 79 -9.24 -14.70 20.10
CA GLY A 79 -8.17 -15.59 19.67
C GLY A 79 -6.80 -15.20 20.24
N SER A 80 -5.83 -16.10 20.11
CA SER A 80 -4.43 -15.84 20.42
C SER A 80 -3.87 -14.72 19.55
N ILE A 81 -2.78 -14.10 20.00
CA ILE A 81 -2.09 -13.06 19.22
C ILE A 81 -1.74 -13.54 17.81
N LEU A 82 -1.27 -14.78 17.66
CA LEU A 82 -0.96 -15.36 16.35
C LEU A 82 -2.19 -15.43 15.45
N GLU A 83 -3.34 -15.86 15.98
CA GLU A 83 -4.59 -15.93 15.19
C GLU A 83 -5.09 -14.56 14.78
N LYS A 84 -4.99 -13.55 15.66
CA LYS A 84 -5.33 -12.16 15.33
C LYS A 84 -4.43 -11.62 14.20
N ILE A 85 -3.12 -11.81 14.29
CA ILE A 85 -2.15 -11.36 13.30
C ILE A 85 -2.36 -12.07 11.96
N VAL A 86 -2.54 -13.39 11.96
CA VAL A 86 -2.82 -14.19 10.76
C VAL A 86 -4.07 -13.69 10.05
N LYS A 87 -5.17 -13.49 10.78
CA LYS A 87 -6.43 -12.98 10.22
C LYS A 87 -6.30 -11.56 9.68
N TYR A 88 -5.55 -10.71 10.39
CA TYR A 88 -5.26 -9.35 9.96
C TYR A 88 -4.48 -9.33 8.65
N ILE A 89 -3.37 -10.06 8.58
CA ILE A 89 -2.50 -10.15 7.38
C ILE A 89 -3.29 -10.70 6.19
N GLU A 90 -4.12 -11.70 6.37
CA GLU A 90 -4.95 -12.23 5.27
C GLU A 90 -5.88 -11.17 4.68
N ILE A 91 -6.50 -10.34 5.53
CA ILE A 91 -7.36 -9.24 5.07
C ILE A 91 -6.54 -8.18 4.33
N GLN A 92 -5.34 -7.86 4.81
CA GLN A 92 -4.46 -6.92 4.12
C GLN A 92 -4.02 -7.46 2.75
N TYR A 93 -3.67 -8.75 2.65
CA TYR A 93 -3.36 -9.38 1.36
C TYR A 93 -4.53 -9.32 0.38
N LYS A 94 -5.77 -9.56 0.82
CA LYS A 94 -6.96 -9.43 -0.03
C LYS A 94 -7.06 -8.03 -0.64
N PHE A 95 -6.89 -7.00 0.19
CA PHE A 95 -6.90 -5.62 -0.28
C PHE A 95 -5.78 -5.33 -1.29
N ASP A 96 -4.55 -5.79 -1.01
CA ASP A 96 -3.41 -5.54 -1.88
C ASP A 96 -3.51 -6.30 -3.20
N ILE A 97 -4.05 -7.53 -3.19
CA ILE A 97 -4.28 -8.33 -4.40
C ILE A 97 -5.39 -7.73 -5.28
N GLU A 98 -6.46 -7.19 -4.70
CA GLU A 98 -7.49 -6.44 -5.45
C GLU A 98 -6.90 -5.20 -6.16
N ASN A 99 -5.76 -4.69 -5.70
CA ASN A 99 -5.07 -3.54 -6.25
C ASN A 99 -3.66 -3.87 -6.80
N ILE A 100 -3.44 -5.13 -7.17
CA ILE A 100 -2.10 -5.69 -7.43
C ILE A 100 -1.33 -4.95 -8.52
N GLU A 101 -2.00 -4.49 -9.57
CA GLU A 101 -1.36 -3.78 -10.68
C GLU A 101 -0.70 -2.48 -10.23
N LEU A 102 -1.35 -1.73 -9.35
CA LEU A 102 -0.79 -0.50 -8.81
C LEU A 102 0.25 -0.80 -7.72
N ARG A 103 0.00 -1.80 -6.87
CA ARG A 103 0.90 -2.22 -5.80
C ARG A 103 2.25 -2.71 -6.33
N LYS A 104 2.27 -3.55 -7.37
CA LYS A 104 3.52 -4.05 -7.96
C LYS A 104 4.36 -2.92 -8.57
N VAL A 105 3.71 -1.95 -9.25
CA VAL A 105 4.40 -0.79 -9.81
C VAL A 105 4.95 0.09 -8.69
N GLY A 106 4.18 0.35 -7.64
CA GLY A 106 4.64 1.08 -6.46
C GLY A 106 5.83 0.41 -5.77
N ALA A 107 5.82 -0.93 -5.67
CA ALA A 107 6.93 -1.69 -5.08
C ALA A 107 8.22 -1.60 -5.89
N VAL A 108 8.13 -1.60 -7.23
CA VAL A 108 9.31 -1.48 -8.12
C VAL A 108 9.90 -0.07 -8.06
N HIS A 109 9.04 0.97 -8.10
CA HIS A 109 9.47 2.36 -8.23
C HIS A 109 9.61 3.11 -6.91
N GLY A 110 9.16 2.55 -5.80
CA GLY A 110 9.19 3.18 -4.48
C GLY A 110 10.58 3.65 -4.04
N TRP A 111 11.62 2.91 -4.41
CA TRP A 111 13.02 3.26 -4.11
C TRP A 111 13.52 4.54 -4.78
N SER A 112 12.81 5.04 -5.79
CA SER A 112 13.17 6.28 -6.50
C SER A 112 12.34 7.50 -6.07
N TRP A 113 11.47 7.36 -5.07
CA TRP A 113 10.64 8.47 -4.59
C TRP A 113 11.46 9.51 -3.85
N SER A 114 11.00 10.76 -3.89
CA SER A 114 11.59 11.81 -3.07
C SER A 114 11.37 11.53 -1.58
N ALA A 115 12.26 12.04 -0.72
CA ALA A 115 12.15 11.90 0.73
C ALA A 115 10.77 12.30 1.28
N LYS A 116 10.12 13.29 0.66
CA LYS A 116 8.76 13.73 1.01
C LYS A 116 7.72 12.61 0.86
N TYR A 117 7.78 11.85 -0.23
CA TYR A 117 6.82 10.77 -0.47
C TYR A 117 7.16 9.52 0.32
N GLU A 118 8.45 9.24 0.45
CA GLU A 118 8.94 8.13 1.27
C GLU A 118 8.53 8.29 2.74
N SER A 119 8.73 9.49 3.33
CA SER A 119 8.30 9.78 4.70
C SER A 119 6.80 9.56 4.90
N LYS A 120 5.97 10.07 3.99
CA LYS A 120 4.52 9.88 4.05
C LYS A 120 4.10 8.40 3.93
N ASN A 121 4.74 7.67 3.01
CA ASN A 121 4.48 6.25 2.84
C ASN A 121 4.86 5.47 4.11
N PHE A 122 6.00 5.79 4.69
CA PHE A 122 6.45 5.18 5.95
C PHE A 122 5.48 5.44 7.10
N GLU A 123 5.01 6.69 7.27
CA GLU A 123 3.97 7.04 8.27
C GLU A 123 2.68 6.21 8.08
N GLN A 124 2.28 5.96 6.84
CA GLN A 124 1.11 5.14 6.53
C GLN A 124 1.36 3.66 6.84
N ILE A 125 2.54 3.14 6.54
CA ILE A 125 2.95 1.77 6.91
C ILE A 125 2.90 1.60 8.43
N LEU A 126 3.42 2.56 9.20
CA LEU A 126 3.34 2.52 10.66
C LEU A 126 1.88 2.45 11.16
N LYS A 127 0.96 3.21 10.55
CA LYS A 127 -0.47 3.14 10.89
C LYS A 127 -1.07 1.77 10.58
N LEU A 128 -0.69 1.14 9.48
CA LEU A 128 -1.12 -0.21 9.13
C LEU A 128 -0.52 -1.27 10.07
N MET A 129 0.67 -1.05 10.61
CA MET A 129 1.31 -1.97 11.57
C MET A 129 0.85 -1.75 13.01
N GLN A 130 0.22 -0.61 13.32
CA GLN A 130 -0.20 -0.25 14.68
C GLN A 130 -1.07 -1.32 15.36
N PRO A 131 -2.06 -1.96 14.72
CA PRO A 131 -2.85 -3.03 15.39
C PRO A 131 -1.98 -4.20 15.86
N ILE A 132 -1.00 -4.61 15.07
CA ILE A 132 -0.07 -5.70 15.42
C ILE A 132 0.78 -5.28 16.61
N ALA A 133 1.34 -4.07 16.59
CA ALA A 133 2.12 -3.55 17.71
C ALA A 133 1.29 -3.45 19.00
N GLN A 134 0.03 -3.02 18.88
CA GLN A 134 -0.88 -2.93 20.02
C GLN A 134 -1.12 -4.32 20.64
N TRP A 135 -1.45 -5.33 19.86
CA TRP A 135 -1.67 -6.70 20.37
C TRP A 135 -0.42 -7.27 21.02
N MET A 136 0.77 -7.00 20.47
CA MET A 136 2.04 -7.42 21.08
C MET A 136 2.29 -6.75 22.44
N ASN A 137 1.99 -5.46 22.56
CA ASN A 137 2.10 -4.73 23.81
C ASN A 137 1.09 -5.25 24.87
N GLU A 138 -0.14 -5.55 24.45
CA GLU A 138 -1.17 -6.13 25.33
C GLU A 138 -0.77 -7.52 25.87
N GLU A 139 -0.03 -8.31 25.10
CA GLU A 139 0.54 -9.60 25.52
C GLU A 139 1.87 -9.45 26.29
N GLY A 140 2.39 -8.23 26.43
CA GLY A 140 3.63 -7.96 27.18
C GLY A 140 4.90 -8.44 26.46
N LEU A 141 4.90 -8.51 25.14
CA LEU A 141 6.08 -8.93 24.38
C LEU A 141 7.14 -7.81 24.34
N ASP A 142 8.40 -8.21 24.49
CA ASP A 142 9.55 -7.34 24.33
C ASP A 142 9.83 -7.04 22.86
N ASP A 143 10.63 -5.98 22.59
CA ASP A 143 11.15 -5.62 21.26
C ASP A 143 10.08 -5.50 20.17
N VAL A 144 8.90 -5.00 20.50
CA VAL A 144 7.73 -4.90 19.61
C VAL A 144 8.09 -4.25 18.27
N ASN A 145 8.92 -3.22 18.27
CA ASN A 145 9.33 -2.55 17.02
C ASN A 145 10.11 -3.49 16.09
N SER A 146 11.08 -4.23 16.61
CA SER A 146 11.87 -5.20 15.83
C SER A 146 11.00 -6.34 15.30
N ARG A 147 10.06 -6.81 16.12
CA ARG A 147 9.08 -7.82 15.73
C ARG A 147 8.16 -7.32 14.59
N CYS A 148 7.68 -6.09 14.68
CA CYS A 148 6.89 -5.45 13.62
C CYS A 148 7.67 -5.33 12.31
N VAL A 149 8.96 -4.95 12.35
CA VAL A 149 9.84 -4.93 11.18
C VAL A 149 9.96 -6.32 10.55
N GLY A 150 10.14 -7.36 11.37
CA GLY A 150 10.20 -8.75 10.91
C GLY A 150 8.89 -9.20 10.25
N ILE A 151 7.74 -8.92 10.87
CA ILE A 151 6.42 -9.24 10.30
C ILE A 151 6.16 -8.49 9.01
N PHE A 152 6.52 -7.20 8.94
CA PHE A 152 6.40 -6.42 7.71
C PHE A 152 7.26 -6.98 6.59
N SER A 153 8.49 -7.41 6.90
CA SER A 153 9.38 -8.06 5.92
C SER A 153 8.79 -9.38 5.41
N LEU A 154 8.23 -10.22 6.30
CA LEU A 154 7.52 -11.44 5.91
C LEU A 154 6.29 -11.14 5.06
N TYR A 155 5.51 -10.12 5.42
CA TYR A 155 4.36 -9.68 4.63
C TYR A 155 4.78 -9.38 3.17
N TYR A 156 5.88 -8.66 3.01
CA TYR A 156 6.41 -8.31 1.69
C TYR A 156 6.86 -9.55 0.90
N VAL A 157 7.48 -10.52 1.58
CA VAL A 157 7.87 -11.82 0.97
C VAL A 157 6.63 -12.59 0.51
N GLY A 158 5.58 -12.67 1.33
CA GLY A 158 4.34 -13.33 0.95
C GLY A 158 3.64 -12.64 -0.23
N PHE A 159 3.59 -11.31 -0.25
CA PHE A 159 3.01 -10.53 -1.35
C PHE A 159 3.75 -10.74 -2.68
N ARG A 160 5.07 -10.99 -2.65
CA ARG A 160 5.82 -11.41 -3.85
C ARG A 160 5.22 -12.66 -4.52
N GLY A 161 4.67 -13.58 -3.73
CA GLY A 161 3.97 -14.76 -4.27
C GLY A 161 2.77 -14.37 -5.14
N ALA A 162 1.98 -13.38 -4.72
CA ALA A 162 0.89 -12.87 -5.54
C ALA A 162 1.39 -12.21 -6.84
N VAL A 163 2.46 -11.41 -6.77
CA VAL A 163 3.01 -10.70 -7.93
C VAL A 163 3.64 -11.64 -8.97
N ILE A 164 4.36 -12.68 -8.53
CA ILE A 164 5.15 -13.54 -9.41
C ILE A 164 4.36 -14.79 -9.82
N ASN A 165 3.62 -15.38 -8.88
CA ASN A 165 2.99 -16.70 -9.04
C ASN A 165 1.46 -16.64 -9.05
N ASN A 166 0.86 -15.44 -9.01
CA ASN A 166 -0.59 -15.22 -8.91
C ASN A 166 -1.22 -15.90 -7.66
N PHE A 167 -0.50 -15.95 -6.55
CA PHE A 167 -1.01 -16.51 -5.31
C PHE A 167 -2.23 -15.72 -4.81
N SER A 168 -3.23 -16.44 -4.32
CA SER A 168 -4.32 -15.89 -3.53
C SER A 168 -3.82 -15.37 -2.17
N ALA A 169 -4.63 -14.60 -1.47
CA ALA A 169 -4.31 -14.12 -0.12
C ALA A 169 -4.01 -15.28 0.85
N ALA A 170 -4.74 -16.40 0.73
CA ALA A 170 -4.53 -17.58 1.55
C ALA A 170 -3.18 -18.26 1.26
N GLU A 171 -2.76 -18.33 -0.02
CA GLU A 171 -1.46 -18.90 -0.41
C GLU A 171 -0.31 -17.99 0.00
N CYS A 172 -0.45 -16.66 -0.16
CA CYS A 172 0.53 -15.69 0.37
C CYS A 172 0.72 -15.85 1.89
N LEU A 173 -0.38 -15.98 2.62
CA LEU A 173 -0.35 -16.21 4.06
C LEU A 173 0.27 -17.56 4.40
N ALA A 174 -0.10 -18.63 3.72
CA ALA A 174 0.45 -19.96 3.95
C ALA A 174 1.97 -20.00 3.82
N ALA A 175 2.52 -19.25 2.86
CA ALA A 175 3.96 -19.16 2.64
C ALA A 175 4.74 -18.54 3.82
N ILE A 176 4.13 -17.62 4.58
CA ILE A 176 4.81 -16.91 5.68
C ILE A 176 4.38 -17.36 7.08
N LYS A 177 3.22 -18.02 7.20
CA LYS A 177 2.63 -18.41 8.50
C LYS A 177 3.57 -19.19 9.41
N PRO A 178 4.38 -20.17 8.91
CA PRO A 178 5.33 -20.88 9.75
C PRO A 178 6.37 -19.97 10.41
N SER A 179 6.75 -18.88 9.72
CA SER A 179 7.74 -17.92 10.23
C SER A 179 7.14 -16.89 11.17
N LEU A 180 5.84 -16.58 11.07
CA LEU A 180 5.17 -15.60 11.94
C LEU A 180 5.24 -16.01 13.42
N ILE A 181 5.24 -17.30 13.72
CA ILE A 181 5.25 -17.81 15.10
C ILE A 181 6.50 -17.35 15.88
N TYR A 182 7.62 -17.10 15.20
CA TYR A 182 8.86 -16.64 15.84
C TYR A 182 8.81 -15.19 16.30
N PHE A 183 7.86 -14.41 15.80
CA PHE A 183 7.67 -13.00 16.16
C PHE A 183 6.61 -12.77 17.24
N VAL A 184 5.88 -13.82 17.64
CA VAL A 184 4.77 -13.73 18.61
C VAL A 184 4.94 -14.63 19.83
N LYS A 185 6.13 -15.19 19.98
CA LYS A 185 6.53 -15.99 21.15
C LYS A 185 7.34 -15.17 22.13
#